data_a9b2afa5931d4f57751a7041741db9ed
#
_entry.id   a9b2afa5931d4f57751a7041741db9ed
#
_cell.length_a   1.000
_cell.length_b   1.000
_cell.length_c   1.000
_cell.angle_alpha   90.00
_cell.angle_beta   90.00
_cell.angle_gamma   90.00
#
_symmetry.space_group_name_H-M   'P 1'
#
loop_
_entity.id
_entity.type
_entity.pdbx_description
1 polymer ?
#
loop_
_entity_poly.entity_id
_entity_poly.type
_entity_poly.pdbx_seq_one_letter_code
_entity_poly.pdbx_strand_id
1 'polypeptide(L)'
;MLRWKKRFLMSPICTEAELLSFDFTSNEPVETLGASIDVSLLRAQNMRLYHNPRCSKSRQALALLQERGIEVDVHRYLEEGILNEDLDLLAEMDGIVRSKEAGKAIMAELTSPETVKNLLRTQPKLLERPVLVHGGKAVIGRPPEDILALLE
;
A
#
# COMPACT_ATOMS: atom_id res chain seq x y z
N MET A 1 33.79 28.83 -47.18
CA MET A 1 33.41 30.19 -47.56
C MET A 1 31.99 30.43 -47.14
N LEU A 2 31.75 31.66 -46.62
CA LEU A 2 30.51 32.23 -46.13
C LEU A 2 30.17 31.90 -44.66
N ARG A 3 30.65 32.63 -43.93
CA ARG A 3 30.61 33.50 -42.79
C ARG A 3 29.19 34.10 -42.61
N TRP A 4 28.41 33.58 -41.62
CA TRP A 4 27.23 34.24 -41.13
C TRP A 4 27.48 34.85 -39.78
N LYS A 5 27.52 36.18 -39.77
CA LYS A 5 27.62 37.03 -38.58
C LYS A 5 26.31 36.97 -37.80
N LYS A 6 26.44 36.60 -36.55
CA LYS A 6 25.39 36.80 -35.54
C LYS A 6 25.25 38.28 -35.29
N ARG A 7 24.07 38.78 -35.49
CA ARG A 7 23.67 40.08 -34.98
C ARG A 7 22.99 39.87 -33.62
N PHE A 8 23.69 40.27 -32.62
CA PHE A 8 23.19 40.48 -31.27
C PHE A 8 22.29 41.73 -31.28
N LEU A 9 21.03 41.56 -31.03
CA LEU A 9 20.12 42.66 -30.71
C LEU A 9 19.85 42.56 -29.22
N MET A 10 20.58 43.36 -28.48
CA MET A 10 20.23 43.78 -27.14
C MET A 10 18.98 44.65 -27.23
N SER A 11 17.96 44.27 -26.52
CA SER A 11 16.88 45.18 -26.14
C SER A 11 17.03 45.53 -24.68
N PRO A 12 16.95 46.76 -24.35
CA PRO A 12 17.17 47.24 -23.02
C PRO A 12 15.86 47.41 -22.25
N ILE A 13 15.99 47.46 -20.95
CA ILE A 13 15.16 48.19 -20.02
C ILE A 13 13.88 47.46 -19.67
N CYS A 14 13.93 46.71 -18.60
CA CYS A 14 12.82 46.67 -17.68
C CYS A 14 13.23 47.46 -16.43
N THR A 15 12.64 48.62 -16.36
CA THR A 15 12.74 49.52 -15.22
C THR A 15 12.20 48.89 -13.96
N GLU A 16 12.93 49.13 -12.90
CA GLU A 16 12.48 49.00 -11.53
C GLU A 16 11.08 49.63 -11.30
N ALA A 17 10.50 49.12 -10.26
CA ALA A 17 9.38 49.61 -9.52
C ALA A 17 8.01 48.99 -9.87
N GLU A 18 7.74 47.92 -9.13
CA GLU A 18 6.59 47.93 -8.25
C GLU A 18 6.74 46.79 -7.25
N LEU A 19 7.45 47.08 -6.19
CA LEU A 19 7.26 46.44 -4.90
C LEU A 19 5.85 46.80 -4.43
N LEU A 20 4.85 46.11 -4.95
CA LEU A 20 3.57 46.00 -4.26
C LEU A 20 3.84 45.11 -3.04
N SER A 21 4.00 45.78 -1.93
CA SER A 21 3.86 45.25 -0.60
C SER A 21 2.54 44.46 -0.57
N PHE A 22 2.66 43.15 -0.69
CA PHE A 22 1.57 42.27 -0.36
C PHE A 22 1.51 42.25 1.16
N ASP A 23 0.69 43.20 1.71
CA ASP A 23 0.29 43.16 3.11
C ASP A 23 -0.44 41.85 3.36
N PHE A 24 0.30 40.89 3.87
CA PHE A 24 -0.23 39.64 4.43
C PHE A 24 -0.82 39.93 5.83
N THR A 25 -1.86 40.77 5.87
CA THR A 25 -2.68 41.00 7.05
C THR A 25 -4.15 40.99 6.68
N SER A 26 -4.58 39.89 6.09
CA SER A 26 -5.96 39.48 6.16
C SER A 26 -5.94 38.10 6.81
N ASN A 27 -6.06 38.12 8.11
CA ASN A 27 -6.43 36.98 8.91
C ASN A 27 -7.91 36.69 8.64
N GLU A 28 -8.19 36.28 7.42
CA GLU A 28 -9.46 35.65 7.09
C GLU A 28 -9.32 34.21 7.61
N PRO A 29 -10.19 33.79 8.54
CA PRO A 29 -10.33 32.39 8.79
C PRO A 29 -10.81 31.77 7.50
N VAL A 30 -9.93 31.13 6.76
CA VAL A 30 -10.34 30.08 5.83
C VAL A 30 -11.14 29.11 6.68
N GLU A 31 -12.46 29.26 6.66
CA GLU A 31 -13.34 28.16 6.99
C GLU A 31 -12.94 27.04 6.06
N THR A 32 -11.92 26.32 6.47
CA THR A 32 -11.71 24.98 6.02
C THR A 32 -13.03 24.28 6.24
N LEU A 33 -13.79 24.13 5.18
CA LEU A 33 -14.72 23.04 5.06
C LEU A 33 -13.91 21.83 5.43
N GLY A 34 -13.95 21.51 6.72
CA GLY A 34 -13.32 20.34 7.30
C GLY A 34 -14.04 19.09 6.82
N ALA A 35 -13.88 18.78 5.55
CA ALA A 35 -13.88 17.40 5.14
C ALA A 35 -12.58 16.85 5.69
N SER A 36 -12.57 16.51 6.97
CA SER A 36 -11.68 15.49 7.49
C SER A 36 -11.89 14.30 6.58
N ILE A 37 -11.03 14.18 5.57
CA ILE A 37 -10.92 12.95 4.82
C ILE A 37 -10.49 11.95 5.88
N ASP A 38 -11.44 11.15 6.33
CA ASP A 38 -11.19 10.13 7.31
C ASP A 38 -10.20 9.14 6.67
N VAL A 39 -8.95 9.22 7.12
CA VAL A 39 -7.88 8.35 6.63
C VAL A 39 -8.25 6.89 6.85
N SER A 40 -9.14 6.61 7.82
CA SER A 40 -9.71 5.27 8.04
C SER A 40 -10.65 4.87 6.92
N LEU A 41 -11.40 5.81 6.32
CA LEU A 41 -12.25 5.57 5.16
C LEU A 41 -11.43 5.32 3.88
N LEU A 42 -10.31 6.02 3.70
CA LEU A 42 -9.38 5.75 2.60
C LEU A 42 -8.67 4.39 2.78
N ARG A 43 -8.37 4.00 4.00
CA ARG A 43 -7.89 2.65 4.33
C ARG A 43 -8.94 1.58 4.06
N ALA A 44 -10.20 1.87 4.31
CA ALA A 44 -11.30 0.94 4.08
C ALA A 44 -11.53 0.60 2.61
N GLN A 45 -11.03 1.42 1.69
CA GLN A 45 -11.23 1.23 0.25
C GLN A 45 -10.07 0.50 -0.45
N ASN A 46 -8.93 0.35 0.21
CA ASN A 46 -7.80 -0.36 -0.36
C ASN A 46 -7.90 -1.86 -0.09
N MET A 47 -8.50 -2.56 -1.04
CA MET A 47 -8.45 -4.02 -1.07
C MET A 47 -7.08 -4.45 -1.57
N ARG A 48 -6.35 -5.24 -0.77
CA ARG A 48 -4.99 -5.69 -1.07
C ARG A 48 -4.89 -7.19 -1.00
N LEU A 49 -4.33 -7.79 -2.05
CA LEU A 49 -4.08 -9.23 -2.10
C LEU A 49 -2.58 -9.50 -1.98
N TYR A 50 -2.16 -10.11 -0.90
CA TYR A 50 -0.81 -10.66 -0.76
C TYR A 50 -0.64 -11.87 -1.67
N HIS A 51 0.00 -11.63 -2.80
CA HIS A 51 0.03 -12.56 -3.92
C HIS A 51 1.41 -13.18 -4.13
N ASN A 52 1.41 -14.48 -4.45
CA ASN A 52 2.58 -15.19 -4.95
C ASN A 52 2.27 -15.80 -6.32
N PRO A 53 2.86 -15.32 -7.41
CA PRO A 53 2.56 -15.81 -8.76
C PRO A 53 2.93 -17.28 -8.99
N ARG A 54 3.85 -17.83 -8.16
CA ARG A 54 4.24 -19.24 -8.22
C ARG A 54 3.28 -20.16 -7.49
N CYS A 55 2.35 -19.62 -6.70
CA CYS A 55 1.37 -20.40 -5.94
C CYS A 55 0.06 -20.54 -6.73
N SER A 56 -0.38 -21.78 -7.01
CA SER A 56 -1.65 -22.03 -7.73
C SER A 56 -2.86 -21.45 -7.00
N LYS A 57 -2.92 -21.59 -5.67
CA LYS A 57 -4.01 -21.04 -4.84
C LYS A 57 -4.06 -19.52 -4.90
N SER A 58 -2.90 -18.87 -4.91
CA SER A 58 -2.81 -17.43 -5.04
C SER A 58 -3.30 -16.93 -6.41
N ARG A 59 -2.99 -17.67 -7.47
CA ARG A 59 -3.50 -17.36 -8.82
C ARG A 59 -5.00 -17.59 -8.94
N GLN A 60 -5.51 -18.67 -8.35
CA GLN A 60 -6.97 -18.95 -8.33
C GLN A 60 -7.72 -17.84 -7.59
N ALA A 61 -7.23 -17.41 -6.43
CA ALA A 61 -7.83 -16.32 -5.68
C ALA A 61 -7.87 -15.01 -6.49
N LEU A 62 -6.79 -14.67 -7.15
CA LEU A 62 -6.75 -13.49 -8.01
C LEU A 62 -7.74 -13.61 -9.18
N ALA A 63 -7.83 -14.77 -9.82
CA ALA A 63 -8.80 -15.03 -10.89
C ALA A 63 -10.24 -14.87 -10.42
N LEU A 64 -10.58 -15.39 -9.23
CA LEU A 64 -11.92 -15.24 -8.65
C LEU A 64 -12.31 -13.77 -8.42
N LEU A 65 -11.38 -12.94 -7.97
CA LEU A 65 -11.62 -11.50 -7.79
C LEU A 65 -11.83 -10.81 -9.15
N GLN A 66 -10.99 -11.15 -10.14
CA GLN A 66 -11.09 -10.59 -11.50
C GLN A 66 -12.40 -11.00 -12.21
N GLU A 67 -12.81 -12.26 -12.09
CA GLU A 67 -14.09 -12.78 -12.64
C GLU A 67 -15.30 -12.04 -12.10
N ARG A 68 -15.20 -11.52 -10.87
CA ARG A 68 -16.24 -10.70 -10.24
C ARG A 68 -16.11 -9.21 -10.50
N GLY A 69 -15.14 -8.80 -11.31
CA GLY A 69 -14.89 -7.39 -11.61
C GLY A 69 -14.40 -6.58 -10.41
N ILE A 70 -13.79 -7.24 -9.42
CA ILE A 70 -13.30 -6.58 -8.22
C ILE A 70 -11.88 -6.13 -8.46
N GLU A 71 -11.66 -4.82 -8.33
CA GLU A 71 -10.32 -4.23 -8.38
C GLU A 71 -9.61 -4.48 -7.05
N VAL A 72 -8.40 -5.02 -7.12
CA VAL A 72 -7.57 -5.33 -5.97
C VAL A 72 -6.12 -4.92 -6.23
N ASP A 73 -5.50 -4.33 -5.24
CA ASP A 73 -4.05 -4.08 -5.25
C ASP A 73 -3.30 -5.41 -5.07
N VAL A 74 -2.56 -5.82 -6.08
CA VAL A 74 -1.83 -7.10 -6.08
C VAL A 74 -0.42 -6.88 -5.54
N HIS A 75 -0.24 -7.11 -4.25
CA HIS A 75 1.01 -6.91 -3.55
C HIS A 75 1.90 -8.14 -3.59
N ARG A 76 3.09 -8.01 -4.19
CA ARG A 76 4.10 -9.08 -4.32
C ARG A 76 5.02 -9.12 -3.10
N TYR A 77 4.53 -9.59 -2.00
CA TYR A 77 5.22 -9.56 -0.70
C TYR A 77 6.59 -10.25 -0.65
N LEU A 78 6.90 -11.14 -1.60
CA LEU A 78 8.23 -11.76 -1.69
C LEU A 78 9.30 -10.81 -2.23
N GLU A 79 8.89 -9.80 -2.98
CA GLU A 79 9.75 -8.80 -3.61
C GLU A 79 9.74 -7.49 -2.80
N GLU A 80 8.58 -7.10 -2.33
CA GLU A 80 8.32 -5.81 -1.68
C GLU A 80 8.26 -5.90 -0.15
N GLY A 81 8.21 -7.11 0.41
CA GLY A 81 7.98 -7.33 1.84
C GLY A 81 6.50 -7.23 2.23
N ILE A 82 6.23 -7.32 3.51
CA ILE A 82 4.90 -7.12 4.07
C ILE A 82 4.79 -5.67 4.55
N LEU A 83 3.68 -5.01 4.23
CA LEU A 83 3.48 -3.61 4.62
C LEU A 83 3.32 -3.49 6.13
N ASN A 84 3.99 -2.48 6.71
CA ASN A 84 3.96 -2.26 8.16
C ASN A 84 2.55 -2.00 8.69
N GLU A 85 1.70 -1.38 7.90
CA GLU A 85 0.30 -1.09 8.25
C GLU A 85 -0.57 -2.34 8.41
N ASP A 86 -0.24 -3.42 7.69
CA ASP A 86 -0.98 -4.67 7.73
C ASP A 86 -0.38 -5.68 8.73
N LEU A 87 0.86 -5.46 9.19
CA LEU A 87 1.56 -6.41 10.04
C LEU A 87 0.85 -6.70 11.37
N ASP A 88 0.24 -5.69 11.97
CA ASP A 88 -0.49 -5.86 13.23
C ASP A 88 -1.73 -6.74 13.02
N LEU A 89 -2.49 -6.45 11.98
CA LEU A 89 -3.66 -7.22 11.59
C LEU A 89 -3.30 -8.66 11.22
N LEU A 90 -2.24 -8.85 10.44
CA LEU A 90 -1.81 -10.18 10.01
C LEU A 90 -1.25 -11.00 11.19
N ALA A 91 -0.57 -10.36 12.14
CA ALA A 91 0.01 -11.05 13.28
C ALA A 91 -1.03 -11.58 14.27
N GLU A 92 -2.25 -11.01 14.28
CA GLU A 92 -3.36 -11.46 15.10
C GLU A 92 -4.12 -12.65 14.49
N MET A 93 -3.84 -12.98 13.23
CA MET A 93 -4.54 -14.05 12.53
C MET A 93 -4.00 -15.43 12.87
N ASP A 94 -4.87 -16.34 13.24
CA ASP A 94 -4.51 -17.75 13.40
C ASP A 94 -4.10 -18.37 12.06
N GLY A 95 -3.00 -19.12 12.07
CA GLY A 95 -2.53 -19.84 10.90
C GLY A 95 -1.87 -18.99 9.82
N ILE A 96 -1.59 -17.73 10.11
CA ILE A 96 -0.94 -16.80 9.15
C ILE A 96 0.49 -17.22 8.79
N VAL A 97 1.16 -17.95 9.66
CA VAL A 97 2.51 -18.47 9.44
C VAL A 97 2.46 -19.91 8.92
N ARG A 98 3.17 -20.16 7.84
CA ARG A 98 3.26 -21.47 7.20
C ARG A 98 4.08 -22.45 8.06
N SER A 99 3.41 -23.22 8.87
CA SER A 99 4.02 -24.15 9.84
C SER A 99 4.96 -25.17 9.20
N LYS A 100 4.64 -25.64 7.98
CA LYS A 100 5.48 -26.61 7.26
C LYS A 100 6.83 -26.03 6.82
N GLU A 101 6.88 -24.75 6.51
CA GLU A 101 8.08 -24.04 6.07
C GLU A 101 8.83 -23.40 7.22
N ALA A 102 8.14 -22.92 8.24
CA ALA A 102 8.73 -22.38 9.45
C ALA A 102 9.42 -23.48 10.29
N GLY A 103 8.83 -24.69 10.33
CA GLY A 103 9.31 -25.77 11.16
C GLY A 103 8.88 -25.64 12.63
N LYS A 104 9.00 -26.75 13.37
CA LYS A 104 8.52 -26.82 14.76
C LYS A 104 9.22 -25.87 15.71
N ALA A 105 10.52 -25.61 15.50
CA ALA A 105 11.30 -24.73 16.37
C ALA A 105 10.79 -23.29 16.29
N ILE A 106 10.65 -22.74 15.10
CA ILE A 106 10.12 -21.39 14.90
C ILE A 106 8.67 -21.29 15.41
N MET A 107 7.84 -22.29 15.11
CA MET A 107 6.44 -22.30 15.56
C MET A 107 6.31 -22.29 17.09
N ALA A 108 7.25 -22.91 17.80
CA ALA A 108 7.26 -22.91 19.26
C ALA A 108 7.65 -21.53 19.87
N GLU A 109 8.34 -20.69 19.10
CA GLU A 109 8.73 -19.35 19.51
C GLU A 109 7.60 -18.31 19.28
N LEU A 110 6.59 -18.67 18.47
CA LEU A 110 5.47 -17.78 18.13
C LEU A 110 4.41 -17.80 19.24
N THR A 111 4.74 -17.23 20.39
CA THR A 111 3.87 -17.18 21.56
C THR A 111 3.02 -15.93 21.68
N SER A 112 3.31 -14.93 20.87
CA SER A 112 2.61 -13.63 20.89
C SER A 112 2.52 -13.02 19.49
N PRO A 113 1.55 -12.11 19.23
CA PRO A 113 1.46 -11.38 17.98
C PRO A 113 2.75 -10.62 17.62
N GLU A 114 3.47 -10.09 18.61
CA GLU A 114 4.75 -9.41 18.37
C GLU A 114 5.83 -10.34 17.80
N THR A 115 5.91 -11.58 18.26
CA THR A 115 6.85 -12.56 17.70
C THR A 115 6.48 -12.92 16.27
N VAL A 116 5.18 -13.06 15.96
CA VAL A 116 4.67 -13.29 14.61
C VAL A 116 4.99 -12.10 13.71
N LYS A 117 4.74 -10.88 14.17
CA LYS A 117 5.02 -9.63 13.45
C LYS A 117 6.50 -9.50 13.08
N ASN A 118 7.39 -9.75 14.03
CA ASN A 118 8.84 -9.70 13.80
C ASN A 118 9.29 -10.80 12.81
N LEU A 119 8.72 -11.99 12.92
CA LEU A 119 9.00 -13.08 11.97
C LEU A 119 8.57 -12.71 10.55
N LEU A 120 7.35 -12.22 10.38
CA LEU A 120 6.81 -11.84 9.07
C LEU A 120 7.58 -10.69 8.44
N ARG A 121 8.08 -9.75 9.26
CA ARG A 121 8.93 -8.64 8.81
C ARG A 121 10.27 -9.11 8.29
N THR A 122 10.90 -10.06 8.99
CA THR A 122 12.24 -10.57 8.65
C THR A 122 12.19 -11.68 7.60
N GLN A 123 11.13 -12.48 7.59
CA GLN A 123 10.94 -13.62 6.71
C GLN A 123 9.55 -13.63 6.05
N PRO A 124 9.28 -12.71 5.09
CA PRO A 124 7.99 -12.64 4.42
C PRO A 124 7.55 -13.94 3.74
N LYS A 125 8.51 -14.77 3.32
CA LYS A 125 8.26 -16.09 2.69
C LYS A 125 7.41 -17.03 3.54
N LEU A 126 7.41 -16.83 4.86
CA LEU A 126 6.64 -17.63 5.82
C LEU A 126 5.18 -17.21 5.95
N LEU A 127 4.79 -16.11 5.31
CA LEU A 127 3.40 -15.70 5.23
C LEU A 127 2.56 -16.75 4.50
N GLU A 128 1.39 -17.09 5.06
CA GLU A 128 0.39 -17.91 4.36
C GLU A 128 -0.16 -17.12 3.16
N ARG A 129 -0.60 -17.82 2.12
CA ARG A 129 -1.01 -17.20 0.85
C ARG A 129 -2.07 -18.01 0.12
N PRO A 130 -2.98 -17.33 -0.58
CA PRO A 130 -3.18 -15.88 -0.63
C PRO A 130 -3.78 -15.33 0.65
N VAL A 131 -3.54 -14.06 0.94
CA VAL A 131 -4.24 -13.30 2.01
C VAL A 131 -4.84 -12.07 1.39
N LEU A 132 -6.13 -11.87 1.59
CA LEU A 132 -6.83 -10.65 1.20
C LEU A 132 -7.00 -9.75 2.44
N VAL A 133 -6.63 -8.49 2.31
CA VAL A 133 -6.85 -7.45 3.32
C VAL A 133 -7.83 -6.44 2.76
N HIS A 134 -8.87 -6.15 3.51
CA HIS A 134 -9.86 -5.14 3.16
C HIS A 134 -10.57 -4.59 4.39
N GLY A 135 -10.71 -3.27 4.47
CA GLY A 135 -11.48 -2.62 5.54
C GLY A 135 -10.99 -2.92 6.96
N GLY A 136 -9.69 -3.11 7.16
CA GLY A 136 -9.13 -3.46 8.47
C GLY A 136 -9.40 -4.91 8.89
N LYS A 137 -9.79 -5.76 7.96
CA LYS A 137 -9.95 -7.20 8.14
C LYS A 137 -9.05 -7.94 7.15
N ALA A 138 -8.67 -9.16 7.48
CA ALA A 138 -7.91 -10.01 6.59
C ALA A 138 -8.48 -11.43 6.58
N VAL A 139 -8.29 -12.13 5.45
CA VAL A 139 -8.69 -13.53 5.31
C VAL A 139 -7.64 -14.31 4.52
N ILE A 140 -7.39 -15.53 4.95
CA ILE A 140 -6.51 -16.47 4.24
C ILE A 140 -7.36 -17.23 3.23
N GLY A 141 -7.00 -17.14 1.93
CA GLY A 141 -7.70 -17.85 0.86
C GLY A 141 -7.31 -19.33 0.76
N ARG A 142 -7.73 -20.10 1.74
CA ARG A 142 -7.52 -21.57 1.76
C ARG A 142 -8.71 -22.31 2.33
N PRO A 143 -9.61 -22.69 1.46
CA PRO A 143 -9.59 -22.66 -0.02
C PRO A 143 -9.62 -21.22 -0.61
N PRO A 144 -9.30 -21.05 -1.92
CA PRO A 144 -9.26 -19.71 -2.54
C PRO A 144 -10.56 -18.93 -2.45
N GLU A 145 -11.67 -19.62 -2.38
CA GLU A 145 -13.04 -19.09 -2.28
C GLU A 145 -13.27 -18.31 -0.98
N ASP A 146 -12.52 -18.63 0.09
CA ASP A 146 -12.64 -17.98 1.40
C ASP A 146 -12.36 -16.47 1.34
N ILE A 147 -11.57 -16.01 0.33
CA ILE A 147 -11.33 -14.57 0.14
C ILE A 147 -12.61 -13.79 -0.11
N LEU A 148 -13.65 -14.45 -0.61
CA LEU A 148 -14.94 -13.83 -0.92
C LEU A 148 -15.73 -13.47 0.33
N ALA A 149 -15.43 -14.10 1.47
CA ALA A 149 -16.06 -13.80 2.75
C ALA A 149 -15.83 -12.36 3.25
N LEU A 150 -14.80 -11.68 2.73
CA LEU A 150 -14.58 -10.25 3.02
C LEU A 150 -15.40 -9.32 2.12
N LEU A 151 -16.10 -9.86 1.14
CA LEU A 151 -16.83 -9.08 0.12
C LEU A 151 -18.35 -9.06 0.40
N GLU A 152 -18.78 -9.89 1.33
CA GLU A 152 -20.18 -9.98 1.80
C GLU A 152 -20.39 -9.09 3.02
#